data_2619af0c3f84678d6f86a6ec5fb996b7
#
_entry.id   2619af0c3f84678d6f86a6ec5fb996b7
#
_cell.length_a   1.000
_cell.length_b   1.000
_cell.length_c   1.000
_cell.angle_alpha   90.00
_cell.angle_beta   90.00
_cell.angle_gamma   90.00
#
_symmetry.space_group_name_H-M   'P 1'
#
loop_
_entity.id
_entity.type
_entity.pdbx_description
1 polymer ?
#
loop_
_entity_poly.entity_id
_entity_poly.type
_entity_poly.pdbx_seq_one_letter_code
_entity_poly.pdbx_strand_id
1 'polypeptide(L)'
;MKLDLAAHPRVPEPRPQELGIIVTTVASKVVVVGSITADVTAFGRRLPVPGETVIGESFTLVLGGNGANQALAAARAGASSTMIGCVGDDLFRDTVLGGLRDGGVDTSAVTTVAGPTGVAHIRVDIDTGQNDIVIVPLANSSLTPDLAERELREVARTGDVLLLQLEIPLETAFRAAVVGRELGMTVVLDPAPAATLPDEIWSFVDVVTPNESEALVLTGITVSDEATAAVVGQWFLDRGVKAALITLGEKGVVEVDETGVRSRSAPTVDVLDTTAAGDAFAGNLGAGLANGFTWDESVTRGIHAGALAVTVAGASTSLPTADAVDAFIGAVNHEREASHA
;
A
#
# COMPACT_ATOMS: atom_id res chain seq x y z
N MET A 1 82.21 -11.28 -39.68
CA MET A 1 81.84 -11.95 -38.43
C MET A 1 80.86 -11.05 -37.72
N LYS A 2 79.52 -11.27 -37.91
CA LYS A 2 78.45 -10.48 -37.30
C LYS A 2 78.01 -11.15 -36.00
N LEU A 3 78.15 -10.49 -34.92
CA LEU A 3 77.67 -10.93 -33.61
C LEU A 3 76.13 -10.74 -33.55
N ASP A 4 75.48 -11.83 -33.27
CA ASP A 4 74.03 -11.97 -33.05
C ASP A 4 73.75 -11.53 -31.63
N LEU A 5 72.94 -10.47 -31.45
CA LEU A 5 72.53 -9.93 -30.15
C LEU A 5 71.25 -10.70 -29.70
N ALA A 6 71.44 -11.57 -28.69
CA ALA A 6 70.39 -12.35 -28.06
C ALA A 6 69.22 -11.52 -27.57
N ALA A 7 68.03 -11.91 -27.92
CA ALA A 7 66.77 -11.37 -27.45
C ALA A 7 66.58 -11.66 -25.95
N HIS A 8 66.40 -10.62 -25.16
CA HIS A 8 65.97 -10.75 -23.76
C HIS A 8 64.49 -11.14 -23.68
N PRO A 9 64.11 -12.07 -22.82
CA PRO A 9 62.69 -12.42 -22.60
C PRO A 9 61.99 -11.24 -21.94
N ARG A 10 60.85 -10.81 -22.54
CA ARG A 10 59.96 -9.79 -21.95
C ARG A 10 59.29 -10.36 -20.71
N VAL A 11 59.47 -9.74 -19.58
CA VAL A 11 58.68 -9.96 -18.36
C VAL A 11 57.24 -9.52 -18.64
N PRO A 12 56.22 -10.34 -18.38
CA PRO A 12 54.84 -9.96 -18.57
C PRO A 12 54.48 -8.89 -17.54
N GLU A 13 53.89 -7.78 -18.01
CA GLU A 13 53.34 -6.75 -17.15
C GLU A 13 52.19 -7.32 -16.29
N PRO A 14 52.08 -6.98 -14.99
CA PRO A 14 50.99 -7.43 -14.16
C PRO A 14 49.67 -6.81 -14.67
N ARG A 15 48.67 -7.66 -14.95
CA ARG A 15 47.31 -7.18 -15.25
C ARG A 15 46.77 -6.37 -14.07
N PRO A 16 46.09 -5.23 -14.30
CA PRO A 16 45.43 -4.54 -13.25
C PRO A 16 44.40 -5.48 -12.60
N GLN A 17 44.53 -5.71 -11.29
CA GLN A 17 43.46 -6.29 -10.50
C GLN A 17 42.29 -5.32 -10.51
N GLU A 18 41.21 -5.68 -11.23
CA GLU A 18 39.92 -5.02 -11.05
C GLU A 18 39.52 -5.25 -9.59
N LEU A 19 39.60 -4.20 -8.80
CA LEU A 19 38.96 -4.14 -7.48
C LEU A 19 37.45 -4.25 -7.76
N GLY A 20 36.89 -5.45 -7.70
CA GLY A 20 35.46 -5.67 -7.72
C GLY A 20 34.86 -5.06 -6.46
N ILE A 21 34.52 -3.77 -6.54
CA ILE A 21 33.61 -3.15 -5.56
C ILE A 21 32.26 -3.84 -5.80
N ILE A 22 31.93 -4.82 -4.95
CA ILE A 22 30.59 -5.33 -4.86
C ILE A 22 29.76 -4.18 -4.29
N VAL A 23 29.17 -3.35 -5.17
CA VAL A 23 28.10 -2.44 -4.80
C VAL A 23 26.91 -3.35 -4.55
N THR A 24 26.73 -3.78 -3.30
CA THR A 24 25.45 -4.31 -2.86
C THR A 24 24.48 -3.14 -2.93
N THR A 25 23.73 -3.03 -4.02
CA THR A 25 22.52 -2.20 -4.05
C THR A 25 21.60 -2.81 -3.00
N VAL A 26 21.49 -2.13 -1.85
CA VAL A 26 20.46 -2.49 -0.86
C VAL A 26 19.13 -2.36 -1.60
N ALA A 27 18.37 -3.45 -1.66
CA ALA A 27 17.04 -3.42 -2.26
C ALA A 27 16.22 -2.32 -1.57
N SER A 28 15.46 -1.56 -2.35
CA SER A 28 14.55 -0.56 -1.84
C SER A 28 13.46 -1.24 -0.98
N LYS A 29 12.91 -0.51 -0.04
CA LYS A 29 11.85 -1.01 0.83
C LYS A 29 10.59 -0.17 0.73
N VAL A 30 9.51 -0.70 1.25
CA VAL A 30 8.26 0.03 1.49
C VAL A 30 8.28 0.57 2.92
N VAL A 31 8.09 1.86 3.08
CA VAL A 31 7.86 2.51 4.37
C VAL A 31 6.42 3.00 4.38
N VAL A 32 5.67 2.64 5.40
CA VAL A 32 4.27 3.06 5.55
C VAL A 32 4.16 4.01 6.74
N VAL A 33 3.61 5.20 6.50
CA VAL A 33 3.23 6.12 7.56
C VAL A 33 1.70 6.15 7.62
N GLY A 34 1.10 5.55 8.65
CA GLY A 34 -0.34 5.35 8.66
C GLY A 34 -0.90 4.84 9.98
N SER A 35 -2.14 4.41 9.92
CA SER A 35 -2.92 3.91 11.04
C SER A 35 -2.62 2.47 11.39
N ILE A 36 -2.83 2.16 12.69
CA ILE A 36 -2.85 0.81 13.25
C ILE A 36 -4.10 0.71 14.11
N THR A 37 -4.99 -0.22 13.81
CA THR A 37 -6.21 -0.44 14.61
C THR A 37 -6.34 -1.89 15.07
N ALA A 38 -7.06 -2.06 16.16
CA ALA A 38 -7.66 -3.34 16.53
C ALA A 38 -9.06 -3.40 15.93
N ASP A 39 -9.28 -4.28 14.96
CA ASP A 39 -10.58 -4.48 14.35
C ASP A 39 -11.38 -5.47 15.20
N VAL A 40 -12.41 -4.93 15.82
CA VAL A 40 -13.31 -5.62 16.75
C VAL A 40 -14.62 -5.88 16.02
N THR A 41 -14.81 -7.13 15.55
CA THR A 41 -15.98 -7.48 14.74
C THR A 41 -16.95 -8.39 15.51
N ALA A 42 -18.19 -7.96 15.62
CA ALA A 42 -19.30 -8.78 16.12
C ALA A 42 -20.18 -9.25 14.96
N PHE A 43 -20.46 -10.52 14.89
CA PHE A 43 -21.30 -11.15 13.87
C PHE A 43 -22.66 -11.52 14.45
N GLY A 44 -23.74 -11.17 13.76
CA GLY A 44 -25.11 -11.46 14.15
C GLY A 44 -26.00 -11.67 12.92
N ARG A 45 -27.23 -12.21 13.12
CA ARG A 45 -28.17 -12.42 12.01
C ARG A 45 -28.83 -11.15 11.51
N ARG A 46 -28.62 -10.05 12.17
CA ARG A 46 -29.03 -8.70 11.76
C ARG A 46 -28.31 -7.65 12.55
N LEU A 47 -28.25 -6.46 12.00
CA LEU A 47 -27.77 -5.28 12.71
C LEU A 47 -28.86 -4.77 13.70
N PRO A 48 -28.49 -4.28 14.91
CA PRO A 48 -29.43 -3.68 15.82
C PRO A 48 -29.92 -2.31 15.31
N VAL A 49 -31.19 -2.01 15.51
CA VAL A 49 -31.70 -0.65 15.33
C VAL A 49 -31.41 0.22 16.56
N PRO A 50 -31.48 1.58 16.46
CA PRO A 50 -31.24 2.44 17.61
C PRO A 50 -32.08 2.07 18.84
N GLY A 51 -31.39 1.88 19.99
CA GLY A 51 -32.03 1.49 21.27
C GLY A 51 -32.23 -0.01 21.46
N GLU A 52 -31.83 -0.83 20.49
CA GLU A 52 -32.00 -2.28 20.55
C GLU A 52 -30.72 -2.99 21.03
N THR A 53 -30.91 -4.11 21.74
CA THR A 53 -29.85 -5.08 22.04
C THR A 53 -30.12 -6.37 21.30
N VAL A 54 -29.17 -6.84 20.51
CA VAL A 54 -29.19 -8.15 19.83
C VAL A 54 -28.10 -9.06 20.39
N ILE A 55 -28.35 -10.35 20.36
CA ILE A 55 -27.34 -11.37 20.73
C ILE A 55 -26.60 -11.76 19.46
N GLY A 56 -25.28 -11.58 19.44
CA GLY A 56 -24.40 -12.01 18.34
C GLY A 56 -24.10 -13.50 18.39
N GLU A 57 -23.55 -14.03 17.30
CA GLU A 57 -23.19 -15.46 17.15
C GLU A 57 -21.68 -15.70 17.31
N SER A 58 -20.86 -14.74 16.90
CA SER A 58 -19.40 -14.84 16.99
C SER A 58 -18.73 -13.45 17.10
N PHE A 59 -17.43 -13.49 17.38
CA PHE A 59 -16.63 -12.31 17.58
C PHE A 59 -15.21 -12.55 17.09
N THR A 60 -14.60 -11.54 16.47
CA THR A 60 -13.17 -11.56 16.11
C THR A 60 -12.48 -10.28 16.57
N LEU A 61 -11.20 -10.43 16.87
CA LEU A 61 -10.28 -9.33 17.17
C LEU A 61 -9.02 -9.57 16.33
N VAL A 62 -8.78 -8.72 15.36
CA VAL A 62 -7.67 -8.85 14.41
C VAL A 62 -6.95 -7.52 14.19
N LEU A 63 -5.77 -7.57 13.59
CA LEU A 63 -5.08 -6.39 13.09
C LEU A 63 -5.90 -5.74 11.97
N GLY A 64 -6.00 -4.41 12.01
CA GLY A 64 -6.61 -3.57 10.99
C GLY A 64 -5.98 -2.19 10.92
N GLY A 65 -6.66 -1.29 10.21
CA GLY A 65 -6.17 0.04 9.84
C GLY A 65 -5.48 0.05 8.50
N ASN A 66 -5.81 1.03 7.64
CA ASN A 66 -5.31 1.09 6.26
C ASN A 66 -3.78 1.06 6.23
N GLY A 67 -3.11 1.80 7.13
CA GLY A 67 -1.65 1.78 7.22
C GLY A 67 -1.08 0.39 7.51
N ALA A 68 -1.61 -0.28 8.54
CA ALA A 68 -1.16 -1.62 8.92
C ALA A 68 -1.47 -2.66 7.83
N ASN A 69 -2.64 -2.58 7.19
CA ASN A 69 -3.01 -3.45 6.09
C ASN A 69 -2.06 -3.29 4.89
N GLN A 70 -1.73 -2.05 4.51
CA GLN A 70 -0.81 -1.79 3.39
C GLN A 70 0.61 -2.23 3.71
N ALA A 71 1.08 -2.03 4.96
CA ALA A 71 2.38 -2.52 5.39
C ALA A 71 2.45 -4.06 5.33
N LEU A 72 1.40 -4.73 5.79
CA LEU A 72 1.26 -6.18 5.74
C LEU A 72 1.15 -6.70 4.29
N ALA A 73 0.36 -6.03 3.44
CA ALA A 73 0.23 -6.37 2.03
C ALA A 73 1.58 -6.27 1.30
N ALA A 74 2.35 -5.20 1.56
CA ALA A 74 3.69 -5.04 0.98
C ALA A 74 4.66 -6.13 1.44
N ALA A 75 4.65 -6.49 2.73
CA ALA A 75 5.48 -7.56 3.27
C ALA A 75 5.11 -8.92 2.65
N ARG A 76 3.82 -9.26 2.57
CA ARG A 76 3.32 -10.48 1.94
C ARG A 76 3.61 -10.54 0.44
N ALA A 77 3.69 -9.38 -0.22
CA ALA A 77 4.11 -9.26 -1.61
C ALA A 77 5.64 -9.40 -1.80
N GLY A 78 6.39 -9.69 -0.74
CA GLY A 78 7.82 -9.98 -0.77
C GLY A 78 8.74 -8.76 -0.67
N ALA A 79 8.21 -7.57 -0.34
CA ALA A 79 9.04 -6.41 -0.06
C ALA A 79 9.48 -6.36 1.41
N SER A 80 10.65 -5.78 1.68
CA SER A 80 10.97 -5.31 3.03
C SER A 80 9.99 -4.18 3.38
N SER A 81 9.22 -4.32 4.45
CA SER A 81 8.18 -3.35 4.85
C SER A 81 8.44 -2.84 6.27
N THR A 82 8.38 -1.53 6.46
CA THR A 82 8.56 -0.87 7.76
C THR A 82 7.32 -0.02 8.05
N MET A 83 6.72 -0.19 9.25
CA MET A 83 5.57 0.60 9.69
C MET A 83 5.98 1.73 10.62
N ILE A 84 5.54 2.96 10.32
CA ILE A 84 5.59 4.13 11.19
C ILE A 84 4.15 4.46 11.60
N GLY A 85 3.86 4.40 12.88
CA GLY A 85 2.53 4.62 13.42
C GLY A 85 2.54 4.68 14.93
N CYS A 86 1.35 4.79 15.54
CA CYS A 86 1.20 4.80 16.98
C CYS A 86 0.23 3.70 17.45
N VAL A 87 0.56 3.06 18.55
CA VAL A 87 -0.31 2.15 19.32
C VAL A 87 -0.43 2.63 20.76
N GLY A 88 -1.49 2.26 21.43
CA GLY A 88 -1.67 2.53 22.86
C GLY A 88 -0.88 1.59 23.76
N ASP A 89 -0.91 1.85 25.08
CA ASP A 89 -0.35 0.98 26.13
C ASP A 89 -1.44 0.08 26.74
N ASP A 90 -2.28 -0.50 25.92
CA ASP A 90 -3.48 -1.27 26.26
C ASP A 90 -3.40 -2.76 25.87
N LEU A 91 -4.51 -3.47 26.08
CA LEU A 91 -4.64 -4.89 25.78
C LEU A 91 -4.51 -5.23 24.28
N PHE A 92 -4.79 -4.27 23.40
CA PHE A 92 -4.80 -4.51 21.96
C PHE A 92 -3.41 -4.38 21.35
N ARG A 93 -2.52 -3.61 21.98
CA ARG A 93 -1.16 -3.35 21.47
C ARG A 93 -0.42 -4.62 21.04
N ASP A 94 -0.35 -5.60 21.94
CA ASP A 94 0.44 -6.81 21.65
C ASP A 94 -0.19 -7.65 20.52
N THR A 95 -1.52 -7.63 20.38
CA THR A 95 -2.24 -8.31 19.32
C THR A 95 -1.93 -7.66 17.96
N VAL A 96 -2.04 -6.31 17.86
CA VAL A 96 -1.82 -5.63 16.57
C VAL A 96 -0.34 -5.63 16.17
N LEU A 97 0.58 -5.42 17.12
CA LEU A 97 2.01 -5.50 16.82
C LEU A 97 2.46 -6.94 16.50
N GLY A 98 1.86 -7.94 17.16
CA GLY A 98 2.07 -9.35 16.85
C GLY A 98 1.65 -9.66 15.42
N GLY A 99 0.46 -9.24 15.00
CA GLY A 99 -0.04 -9.43 13.64
C GLY A 99 0.88 -8.82 12.56
N LEU A 100 1.41 -7.61 12.80
CA LEU A 100 2.38 -6.99 11.90
C LEU A 100 3.69 -7.79 11.81
N ARG A 101 4.28 -8.15 12.96
CA ARG A 101 5.56 -8.88 13.02
C ARG A 101 5.48 -10.27 12.43
N ASP A 102 4.40 -10.99 12.75
CA ASP A 102 4.15 -12.34 12.19
C ASP A 102 3.96 -12.29 10.67
N GLY A 103 3.46 -11.16 10.16
CA GLY A 103 3.36 -10.88 8.73
C GLY A 103 4.64 -10.37 8.07
N GLY A 104 5.75 -10.25 8.82
CA GLY A 104 7.06 -9.83 8.27
C GLY A 104 7.28 -8.31 8.23
N VAL A 105 6.43 -7.51 8.88
CA VAL A 105 6.59 -6.04 8.94
C VAL A 105 7.54 -5.65 10.08
N ASP A 106 8.51 -4.79 9.77
CA ASP A 106 9.35 -4.15 10.79
C ASP A 106 8.54 -3.09 11.55
N THR A 107 8.37 -3.31 12.85
CA THR A 107 7.62 -2.42 13.76
C THR A 107 8.54 -1.58 14.66
N SER A 108 9.84 -1.49 14.36
CA SER A 108 10.81 -0.76 15.21
C SER A 108 10.51 0.75 15.28
N ALA A 109 9.86 1.31 14.25
CA ALA A 109 9.43 2.70 14.17
C ALA A 109 7.97 2.93 14.63
N VAL A 110 7.33 1.93 15.24
CA VAL A 110 6.00 2.11 15.86
C VAL A 110 6.17 2.61 17.28
N THR A 111 5.56 3.77 17.57
CA THR A 111 5.63 4.39 18.91
C THR A 111 4.46 3.95 19.77
N THR A 112 4.76 3.50 20.98
CA THR A 112 3.72 3.28 22.02
C THR A 112 3.46 4.59 22.75
N VAL A 113 2.19 5.02 22.78
CA VAL A 113 1.74 6.22 23.48
C VAL A 113 0.79 5.86 24.63
N ALA A 114 0.65 6.77 25.60
CA ALA A 114 -0.29 6.57 26.69
C ALA A 114 -1.75 6.58 26.17
N GLY A 115 -2.55 5.66 26.65
CA GLY A 115 -3.96 5.51 26.28
C GLY A 115 -4.24 4.35 25.34
N PRO A 116 -5.45 4.23 24.79
CA PRO A 116 -5.86 3.07 24.01
C PRO A 116 -5.36 3.12 22.57
N THR A 117 -5.09 1.93 22.01
CA THR A 117 -4.85 1.69 20.58
C THR A 117 -6.08 2.07 19.76
N GLY A 118 -5.90 2.50 18.51
CA GLY A 118 -7.00 2.75 17.56
C GLY A 118 -7.90 1.51 17.42
N VAL A 119 -9.21 1.73 17.29
CA VAL A 119 -10.19 0.64 17.18
C VAL A 119 -11.13 0.89 16.01
N ALA A 120 -11.37 -0.14 15.19
CA ALA A 120 -12.52 -0.22 14.32
C ALA A 120 -13.56 -1.15 14.97
N HIS A 121 -14.71 -0.59 15.32
CA HIS A 121 -15.83 -1.36 15.84
C HIS A 121 -16.77 -1.73 14.69
N ILE A 122 -16.80 -3.03 14.35
CA ILE A 122 -17.47 -3.54 13.15
C ILE A 122 -18.62 -4.45 13.58
N ARG A 123 -19.76 -4.30 12.93
CA ARG A 123 -20.88 -5.22 13.07
C ARG A 123 -21.24 -5.77 11.71
N VAL A 124 -21.44 -7.08 11.62
CA VAL A 124 -21.72 -7.78 10.37
C VAL A 124 -23.02 -8.58 10.53
N ASP A 125 -23.93 -8.38 9.60
CA ASP A 125 -25.09 -9.22 9.38
C ASP A 125 -24.67 -10.43 8.54
N ILE A 126 -24.64 -11.62 9.13
CA ILE A 126 -24.15 -12.83 8.47
C ILE A 126 -25.10 -13.35 7.36
N ASP A 127 -26.37 -12.96 7.40
CA ASP A 127 -27.37 -13.43 6.43
C ASP A 127 -27.34 -12.56 5.15
N THR A 128 -26.99 -11.26 5.27
CA THR A 128 -26.98 -10.32 4.15
C THR A 128 -25.59 -9.84 3.74
N GLY A 129 -24.57 -10.03 4.58
CA GLY A 129 -23.23 -9.46 4.41
C GLY A 129 -23.14 -7.95 4.67
N GLN A 130 -24.25 -7.28 5.05
CA GLN A 130 -24.22 -5.87 5.38
C GLN A 130 -23.39 -5.63 6.65
N ASN A 131 -22.66 -4.53 6.67
CA ASN A 131 -21.91 -4.12 7.84
C ASN A 131 -22.09 -2.64 8.15
N ASP A 132 -21.78 -2.27 9.37
CA ASP A 132 -21.51 -0.90 9.77
C ASP A 132 -20.22 -0.82 10.58
N ILE A 133 -19.49 0.27 10.42
CA ILE A 133 -18.15 0.46 10.98
C ILE A 133 -18.06 1.82 11.65
N VAL A 134 -17.55 1.83 12.88
CA VAL A 134 -17.17 3.06 13.59
C VAL A 134 -15.68 2.98 13.91
N ILE A 135 -14.89 3.88 13.32
CA ILE A 135 -13.44 3.98 13.59
C ILE A 135 -13.23 5.05 14.66
N VAL A 136 -12.46 4.69 15.69
CA VAL A 136 -11.99 5.62 16.73
C VAL A 136 -10.48 5.67 16.65
N PRO A 137 -9.86 6.76 16.16
CA PRO A 137 -8.42 6.84 15.89
C PRO A 137 -7.52 6.66 17.11
N LEU A 138 -7.91 7.24 18.27
CA LEU A 138 -7.17 7.10 19.55
C LEU A 138 -5.67 7.34 19.39
N ALA A 139 -4.82 6.31 19.63
CA ALA A 139 -3.37 6.41 19.52
C ALA A 139 -2.91 6.91 18.14
N ASN A 140 -3.63 6.61 17.06
CA ASN A 140 -3.29 7.11 15.72
C ASN A 140 -3.31 8.64 15.65
N SER A 141 -4.16 9.33 16.46
CA SER A 141 -4.19 10.78 16.56
C SER A 141 -2.93 11.36 17.24
N SER A 142 -2.12 10.54 17.88
CA SER A 142 -0.86 10.95 18.51
C SER A 142 0.34 10.90 17.58
N LEU A 143 0.18 10.41 16.34
CA LEU A 143 1.21 10.47 15.33
C LEU A 143 1.32 11.91 14.81
N THR A 144 2.17 12.70 15.47
CA THR A 144 2.40 14.11 15.11
C THR A 144 3.29 14.23 13.88
N PRO A 145 3.25 15.39 13.16
CA PRO A 145 4.16 15.66 12.04
C PRO A 145 5.64 15.49 12.41
N ASP A 146 6.06 16.00 13.58
CA ASP A 146 7.46 15.91 14.04
C ASP A 146 7.87 14.46 14.34
N LEU A 147 6.96 13.66 14.91
CA LEU A 147 7.21 12.24 15.17
C LEU A 147 7.36 11.46 13.86
N ALA A 148 6.43 11.64 12.93
CA ALA A 148 6.48 10.98 11.63
C ALA A 148 7.75 11.37 10.83
N GLU A 149 8.11 12.66 10.82
CA GLU A 149 9.34 13.12 10.17
C GLU A 149 10.59 12.51 10.79
N ARG A 150 10.69 12.49 12.13
CA ARG A 150 11.84 11.92 12.81
C ARG A 150 12.03 10.45 12.45
N GLU A 151 10.97 9.64 12.57
CA GLU A 151 11.03 8.22 12.26
C GLU A 151 11.32 7.98 10.77
N LEU A 152 10.69 8.76 9.88
CA LEU A 152 10.90 8.62 8.44
C LEU A 152 12.35 8.92 8.05
N ARG A 153 12.96 9.98 8.61
CA ARG A 153 14.37 10.32 8.37
C ARG A 153 15.35 9.28 8.92
N GLU A 154 14.95 8.54 9.97
CA GLU A 154 15.79 7.49 10.54
C GLU A 154 15.78 6.22 9.69
N VAL A 155 14.59 5.81 9.22
CA VAL A 155 14.44 4.52 8.55
C VAL A 155 14.54 4.58 7.03
N ALA A 156 14.12 5.68 6.38
CA ALA A 156 14.01 5.76 4.93
C ALA A 156 15.32 6.08 4.23
N ARG A 157 15.41 5.69 2.95
CA ARG A 157 16.53 5.98 2.05
C ARG A 157 16.02 6.40 0.68
N THR A 158 16.87 7.04 -0.09
CA THR A 158 16.59 7.36 -1.49
C THR A 158 16.27 6.09 -2.28
N GLY A 159 15.19 6.14 -3.03
CA GLY A 159 14.69 5.03 -3.83
C GLY A 159 13.66 4.14 -3.10
N ASP A 160 13.47 4.30 -1.79
CA ASP A 160 12.38 3.63 -1.07
C ASP A 160 11.00 4.13 -1.53
N VAL A 161 9.96 3.36 -1.26
CA VAL A 161 8.56 3.71 -1.53
C VAL A 161 7.87 4.10 -0.23
N LEU A 162 7.22 5.25 -0.20
CA LEU A 162 6.39 5.71 0.91
C LEU A 162 4.91 5.50 0.59
N LEU A 163 4.20 4.72 1.41
CA LEU A 163 2.74 4.60 1.34
C LEU A 163 2.11 5.46 2.43
N LEU A 164 1.11 6.24 2.04
CA LEU A 164 0.35 7.14 2.91
C LEU A 164 -1.15 6.90 2.76
N GLN A 165 -1.89 7.05 3.86
CA GLN A 165 -3.36 7.04 3.93
C GLN A 165 -3.83 8.19 4.83
N LEU A 166 -5.16 8.36 4.98
CA LEU A 166 -5.73 9.50 5.70
C LEU A 166 -6.44 9.13 7.02
N GLU A 167 -6.13 7.97 7.61
CA GLU A 167 -6.59 7.58 8.95
C GLU A 167 -5.70 8.09 10.10
N ILE A 168 -4.77 8.98 9.79
CA ILE A 168 -3.91 9.71 10.73
C ILE A 168 -4.19 11.21 10.59
N PRO A 169 -3.67 12.08 11.48
CA PRO A 169 -3.86 13.53 11.32
C PRO A 169 -3.38 13.98 9.92
N LEU A 170 -4.23 14.74 9.22
CA LEU A 170 -3.96 15.17 7.84
C LEU A 170 -2.65 15.96 7.72
N GLU A 171 -2.33 16.76 8.71
CA GLU A 171 -1.06 17.49 8.80
C GLU A 171 0.15 16.57 8.87
N THR A 172 -0.01 15.39 9.50
CA THR A 172 1.03 14.36 9.58
C THR A 172 1.23 13.68 8.21
N ALA A 173 0.14 13.30 7.54
CA ALA A 173 0.21 12.74 6.19
C ALA A 173 0.85 13.74 5.21
N PHE A 174 0.48 15.03 5.29
CA PHE A 174 1.09 16.08 4.50
C PHE A 174 2.59 16.22 4.77
N ARG A 175 2.99 16.29 6.06
CA ARG A 175 4.42 16.39 6.41
C ARG A 175 5.21 15.17 5.95
N ALA A 176 4.66 13.97 6.08
CA ALA A 176 5.29 12.75 5.61
C ALA A 176 5.50 12.75 4.08
N ALA A 177 4.52 13.25 3.30
CA ALA A 177 4.67 13.41 1.86
C ALA A 177 5.83 14.36 1.50
N VAL A 178 5.91 15.53 2.16
CA VAL A 178 7.00 16.50 1.98
C VAL A 178 8.35 15.84 2.28
N VAL A 179 8.47 15.19 3.44
CA VAL A 179 9.73 14.54 3.86
C VAL A 179 10.10 13.38 2.93
N GLY A 180 9.13 12.57 2.49
CA GLY A 180 9.35 11.50 1.52
C GLY A 180 9.99 12.04 0.23
N ARG A 181 9.46 13.14 -0.30
CA ARG A 181 10.04 13.82 -1.49
C ARG A 181 11.45 14.35 -1.23
N GLU A 182 11.69 14.99 -0.08
CA GLU A 182 13.02 15.48 0.31
C GLU A 182 14.06 14.34 0.37
N LEU A 183 13.66 13.16 0.82
CA LEU A 183 14.49 11.96 0.92
C LEU A 183 14.68 11.22 -0.41
N GLY A 184 13.98 11.63 -1.47
CA GLY A 184 14.04 10.98 -2.78
C GLY A 184 13.31 9.64 -2.83
N MET A 185 12.24 9.50 -2.05
CA MET A 185 11.32 8.36 -2.10
C MET A 185 10.30 8.52 -3.22
N THR A 186 9.69 7.41 -3.66
CA THR A 186 8.45 7.44 -4.43
C THR A 186 7.27 7.52 -3.47
N VAL A 187 6.51 8.61 -3.53
CA VAL A 187 5.38 8.86 -2.62
C VAL A 187 4.08 8.40 -3.27
N VAL A 188 3.42 7.41 -2.67
CA VAL A 188 2.12 6.88 -3.06
C VAL A 188 1.10 7.27 -2.00
N LEU A 189 0.05 7.99 -2.39
CA LEU A 189 -1.06 8.35 -1.52
C LEU A 189 -2.31 7.55 -1.92
N ASP A 190 -2.78 6.73 -1.00
CA ASP A 190 -4.13 6.17 -1.00
C ASP A 190 -5.02 7.07 -0.14
N PRO A 191 -5.90 7.89 -0.75
CA PRO A 191 -6.59 8.95 -0.04
C PRO A 191 -7.83 8.45 0.75
N ALA A 192 -7.68 7.32 1.42
CA ALA A 192 -8.71 6.64 2.20
C ALA A 192 -8.51 6.86 3.73
N PRO A 193 -9.56 7.19 4.49
CA PRO A 193 -10.86 7.72 4.05
C PRO A 193 -10.72 9.11 3.43
N ALA A 194 -11.55 9.40 2.44
CA ALA A 194 -11.47 10.67 1.72
C ALA A 194 -11.67 11.88 2.63
N ALA A 195 -10.79 12.87 2.50
CA ALA A 195 -10.84 14.13 3.20
C ALA A 195 -10.39 15.27 2.28
N THR A 196 -10.87 16.47 2.52
CA THR A 196 -10.38 17.65 1.79
C THR A 196 -8.93 17.91 2.18
N LEU A 197 -8.06 17.94 1.17
CA LEU A 197 -6.62 18.16 1.33
C LEU A 197 -6.24 19.54 0.75
N PRO A 198 -5.19 20.21 1.30
CA PRO A 198 -4.62 21.39 0.69
C PRO A 198 -4.06 21.08 -0.70
N ASP A 199 -4.28 21.98 -1.67
CA ASP A 199 -3.80 21.76 -3.06
C ASP A 199 -2.28 21.56 -3.15
N GLU A 200 -1.53 22.10 -2.21
CA GLU A 200 -0.07 22.02 -2.15
C GLU A 200 0.45 20.57 -1.98
N ILE A 201 -0.35 19.67 -1.38
CA ILE A 201 0.08 18.29 -1.13
C ILE A 201 0.40 17.55 -2.43
N TRP A 202 -0.35 17.83 -3.50
CA TRP A 202 -0.25 17.10 -4.76
C TRP A 202 1.12 17.21 -5.41
N SER A 203 1.85 18.30 -5.18
CA SER A 203 3.22 18.46 -5.67
C SER A 203 4.26 17.56 -4.99
N PHE A 204 3.88 16.91 -3.87
CA PHE A 204 4.72 15.99 -3.11
C PHE A 204 4.32 14.51 -3.32
N VAL A 205 3.24 14.25 -4.05
CA VAL A 205 2.72 12.92 -4.33
C VAL A 205 3.13 12.50 -5.74
N ASP A 206 3.74 11.33 -5.89
CA ASP A 206 4.08 10.77 -7.19
C ASP A 206 2.92 9.98 -7.78
N VAL A 207 2.24 9.18 -6.95
CA VAL A 207 1.14 8.31 -7.35
C VAL A 207 -0.03 8.50 -6.40
N VAL A 208 -1.25 8.61 -6.94
CA VAL A 208 -2.49 8.65 -6.16
C VAL A 208 -3.43 7.53 -6.61
N THR A 209 -4.14 6.88 -5.65
CA THR A 209 -4.94 5.66 -5.90
C THR A 209 -6.39 5.78 -5.43
N PRO A 210 -7.14 6.85 -5.76
CA PRO A 210 -8.50 7.02 -5.27
C PRO A 210 -9.50 6.07 -5.93
N ASN A 211 -10.52 5.65 -5.18
CA ASN A 211 -11.74 5.07 -5.73
C ASN A 211 -12.74 6.16 -6.20
N GLU A 212 -13.90 5.75 -6.73
CA GLU A 212 -14.91 6.68 -7.24
C GLU A 212 -15.43 7.66 -6.18
N SER A 213 -15.64 7.20 -4.94
CA SER A 213 -16.13 8.05 -3.84
C SER A 213 -15.06 9.01 -3.32
N GLU A 214 -13.84 8.57 -3.22
CA GLU A 214 -12.68 9.39 -2.85
C GLU A 214 -12.40 10.45 -3.91
N ALA A 215 -12.43 10.06 -5.18
CA ALA A 215 -12.30 10.97 -6.31
C ALA A 215 -13.34 12.10 -6.25
N LEU A 216 -14.59 11.78 -5.95
CA LEU A 216 -15.66 12.77 -5.79
C LEU A 216 -15.36 13.76 -4.66
N VAL A 217 -14.95 13.27 -3.49
CA VAL A 217 -14.65 14.14 -2.34
C VAL A 217 -13.47 15.06 -2.61
N LEU A 218 -12.42 14.54 -3.27
CA LEU A 218 -11.18 15.28 -3.52
C LEU A 218 -11.31 16.29 -4.65
N THR A 219 -12.03 15.95 -5.72
CA THR A 219 -12.05 16.72 -6.96
C THR A 219 -13.38 17.42 -7.23
N GLY A 220 -14.45 16.98 -6.59
CA GLY A 220 -15.82 17.39 -6.91
C GLY A 220 -16.37 16.77 -8.20
N ILE A 221 -15.64 15.85 -8.83
CA ILE A 221 -16.00 15.21 -10.09
C ILE A 221 -16.55 13.82 -9.81
N THR A 222 -17.78 13.55 -10.28
CA THR A 222 -18.37 12.21 -10.17
C THR A 222 -17.76 11.29 -11.23
N VAL A 223 -17.22 10.15 -10.77
CA VAL A 223 -16.74 9.09 -11.66
C VAL A 223 -17.89 8.12 -11.93
N SER A 224 -18.30 8.00 -13.19
CA SER A 224 -19.35 7.09 -13.66
C SER A 224 -18.84 6.07 -14.70
N ASP A 225 -17.76 6.41 -15.37
CA ASP A 225 -17.16 5.65 -16.46
C ASP A 225 -15.66 5.98 -16.60
N GLU A 226 -14.99 5.30 -17.53
CA GLU A 226 -13.57 5.51 -17.82
C GLU A 226 -13.25 6.95 -18.27
N ALA A 227 -14.16 7.58 -19.00
CA ALA A 227 -13.94 8.95 -19.49
C ALA A 227 -13.93 9.96 -18.34
N THR A 228 -14.86 9.83 -17.39
CA THR A 228 -14.90 10.68 -16.19
C THR A 228 -13.75 10.37 -15.24
N ALA A 229 -13.32 9.09 -15.14
CA ALA A 229 -12.12 8.72 -14.39
C ALA A 229 -10.86 9.35 -14.99
N ALA A 230 -10.76 9.40 -16.33
CA ALA A 230 -9.65 10.08 -17.02
C ALA A 230 -9.63 11.59 -16.72
N VAL A 231 -10.79 12.25 -16.63
CA VAL A 231 -10.87 13.68 -16.22
C VAL A 231 -10.37 13.86 -14.79
N VAL A 232 -10.73 12.96 -13.86
CA VAL A 232 -10.22 12.96 -12.50
C VAL A 232 -8.69 12.76 -12.47
N GLY A 233 -8.18 11.80 -13.24
CA GLY A 233 -6.74 11.58 -13.35
C GLY A 233 -6.01 12.83 -13.84
N GLN A 234 -6.51 13.50 -14.87
CA GLN A 234 -5.95 14.74 -15.38
C GLN A 234 -5.97 15.85 -14.33
N TRP A 235 -7.01 15.93 -13.50
CA TRP A 235 -7.11 16.89 -12.40
C TRP A 235 -5.94 16.75 -11.41
N PHE A 236 -5.50 15.52 -11.10
CA PHE A 236 -4.33 15.26 -10.26
C PHE A 236 -3.03 15.61 -10.97
N LEU A 237 -2.87 15.24 -12.24
CA LEU A 237 -1.66 15.56 -13.02
C LEU A 237 -1.44 17.07 -13.12
N ASP A 238 -2.51 17.86 -13.35
CA ASP A 238 -2.45 19.32 -13.41
C ASP A 238 -1.94 19.97 -12.12
N ARG A 239 -1.95 19.20 -11.00
CA ARG A 239 -1.47 19.61 -9.67
C ARG A 239 -0.09 19.05 -9.29
N GLY A 240 0.53 18.28 -10.19
CA GLY A 240 1.90 17.79 -10.04
C GLY A 240 2.04 16.32 -9.66
N VAL A 241 0.93 15.57 -9.52
CA VAL A 241 0.96 14.11 -9.40
C VAL A 241 1.46 13.53 -10.72
N LYS A 242 2.33 12.51 -10.67
CA LYS A 242 2.91 11.91 -11.87
C LYS A 242 2.02 10.83 -12.50
N ALA A 243 1.31 10.07 -11.67
CA ALA A 243 0.36 9.06 -12.11
C ALA A 243 -0.84 8.98 -11.17
N ALA A 244 -2.03 8.92 -11.74
CA ALA A 244 -3.28 8.70 -11.04
C ALA A 244 -3.87 7.35 -11.46
N LEU A 245 -4.13 6.49 -10.49
CA LEU A 245 -4.71 5.15 -10.66
C LEU A 245 -6.12 5.17 -10.06
N ILE A 246 -7.12 5.52 -10.86
CA ILE A 246 -8.51 5.60 -10.41
C ILE A 246 -9.11 4.21 -10.39
N THR A 247 -9.37 3.67 -9.19
CA THR A 247 -9.91 2.32 -9.03
C THR A 247 -11.43 2.33 -9.22
N LEU A 248 -11.93 1.39 -10.03
CA LEU A 248 -13.32 1.28 -10.44
C LEU A 248 -13.94 -0.08 -10.03
N GLY A 249 -13.50 -0.64 -8.91
CA GLY A 249 -13.95 -1.93 -8.41
C GLY A 249 -13.77 -3.06 -9.44
N GLU A 250 -14.84 -3.76 -9.78
CA GLU A 250 -14.81 -4.89 -10.74
C GLU A 250 -14.38 -4.49 -12.16
N LYS A 251 -14.49 -3.20 -12.51
CA LYS A 251 -14.06 -2.70 -13.83
C LYS A 251 -12.53 -2.53 -13.92
N GLY A 252 -11.83 -2.53 -12.78
CA GLY A 252 -10.37 -2.39 -12.74
C GLY A 252 -9.89 -0.99 -12.44
N VAL A 253 -8.96 -0.47 -13.23
CA VAL A 253 -8.27 0.80 -12.97
C VAL A 253 -8.17 1.63 -14.25
N VAL A 254 -8.47 2.92 -14.15
CA VAL A 254 -8.08 3.91 -15.16
C VAL A 254 -6.81 4.59 -14.71
N GLU A 255 -5.75 4.37 -15.44
CA GLU A 255 -4.44 4.95 -15.25
C GLU A 255 -4.29 6.20 -16.12
N VAL A 256 -3.84 7.29 -15.50
CA VAL A 256 -3.54 8.56 -16.19
C VAL A 256 -2.16 9.02 -15.78
N ASP A 257 -1.26 9.19 -16.75
CA ASP A 257 0.09 9.71 -16.57
C ASP A 257 0.51 10.59 -17.74
N GLU A 258 1.77 11.04 -17.79
CA GLU A 258 2.31 11.88 -18.87
C GLU A 258 2.24 11.21 -20.27
N THR A 259 2.13 9.87 -20.33
CA THR A 259 2.07 9.13 -21.58
C THR A 259 0.62 8.99 -22.11
N GLY A 260 -0.37 9.30 -21.30
CA GLY A 260 -1.79 9.30 -21.64
C GLY A 260 -2.68 8.53 -20.69
N VAL A 261 -3.80 8.05 -21.20
CA VAL A 261 -4.83 7.31 -20.46
C VAL A 261 -4.82 5.85 -20.87
N ARG A 262 -4.85 4.95 -19.91
CA ARG A 262 -4.94 3.50 -20.11
C ARG A 262 -5.97 2.89 -19.16
N SER A 263 -6.85 2.05 -19.71
CA SER A 263 -7.77 1.24 -18.91
C SER A 263 -7.19 -0.16 -18.71
N ARG A 264 -7.20 -0.62 -17.46
CA ARG A 264 -6.72 -1.95 -17.06
C ARG A 264 -7.84 -2.70 -16.35
N SER A 265 -8.39 -3.71 -17.03
CA SER A 265 -9.49 -4.52 -16.49
C SER A 265 -9.05 -5.35 -15.31
N ALA A 266 -9.89 -5.43 -14.28
CA ALA A 266 -9.73 -6.41 -13.21
C ALA A 266 -10.09 -7.83 -13.70
N PRO A 267 -9.44 -8.87 -13.14
CA PRO A 267 -9.90 -10.24 -13.36
C PRO A 267 -11.27 -10.46 -12.69
N THR A 268 -12.11 -11.28 -13.32
CA THR A 268 -13.42 -11.65 -12.77
C THR A 268 -13.24 -12.67 -11.66
N VAL A 269 -13.81 -12.39 -10.49
CA VAL A 269 -13.76 -13.25 -9.30
C VAL A 269 -15.11 -13.25 -8.57
N ASP A 270 -15.35 -14.30 -7.75
CA ASP A 270 -16.49 -14.33 -6.84
C ASP A 270 -16.20 -13.44 -5.62
N VAL A 271 -16.92 -12.34 -5.48
CA VAL A 271 -16.73 -11.37 -4.39
C VAL A 271 -17.41 -11.87 -3.12
N LEU A 272 -16.61 -12.00 -2.06
CA LEU A 272 -17.10 -12.34 -0.72
C LEU A 272 -17.13 -11.09 0.20
N ASP A 273 -16.06 -10.31 0.21
CA ASP A 273 -15.89 -9.14 1.07
C ASP A 273 -14.94 -8.15 0.39
N THR A 274 -15.34 -6.88 0.25
CA THR A 274 -14.52 -5.86 -0.43
C THR A 274 -13.52 -5.16 0.50
N THR A 275 -13.51 -5.53 1.78
CA THR A 275 -12.61 -4.93 2.79
C THR A 275 -11.15 -5.13 2.40
N ALA A 276 -10.35 -4.09 2.56
CA ALA A 276 -8.91 -4.07 2.27
C ALA A 276 -8.49 -4.36 0.81
N ALA A 277 -9.42 -4.33 -0.18
CA ALA A 277 -9.05 -4.45 -1.59
C ALA A 277 -8.11 -3.32 -2.04
N GLY A 278 -8.36 -2.07 -1.61
CA GLY A 278 -7.50 -0.92 -1.84
C GLY A 278 -6.14 -1.09 -1.17
N ASP A 279 -6.11 -1.58 0.08
CA ASP A 279 -4.86 -1.84 0.80
C ASP A 279 -4.02 -2.94 0.13
N ALA A 280 -4.65 -4.01 -0.34
CA ALA A 280 -4.00 -5.06 -1.12
C ALA A 280 -3.42 -4.49 -2.42
N PHE A 281 -4.18 -3.64 -3.12
CA PHE A 281 -3.72 -2.95 -4.32
C PHE A 281 -2.51 -2.06 -4.03
N ALA A 282 -2.62 -1.12 -3.08
CA ALA A 282 -1.57 -0.15 -2.76
C ALA A 282 -0.30 -0.83 -2.22
N GLY A 283 -0.45 -1.83 -1.34
CA GLY A 283 0.66 -2.59 -0.79
C GLY A 283 1.43 -3.39 -1.85
N ASN A 284 0.73 -4.06 -2.78
CA ASN A 284 1.37 -4.80 -3.88
C ASN A 284 1.98 -3.87 -4.94
N LEU A 285 1.34 -2.74 -5.24
CA LEU A 285 1.92 -1.69 -6.09
C LEU A 285 3.25 -1.20 -5.48
N GLY A 286 3.22 -0.80 -4.20
CA GLY A 286 4.41 -0.33 -3.49
C GLY A 286 5.51 -1.38 -3.43
N ALA A 287 5.16 -2.64 -3.17
CA ALA A 287 6.10 -3.75 -3.17
C ALA A 287 6.73 -3.99 -4.55
N GLY A 288 5.94 -3.92 -5.61
CA GLY A 288 6.44 -4.06 -6.98
C GLY A 288 7.48 -2.99 -7.30
N LEU A 289 7.16 -1.72 -7.00
CA LEU A 289 8.07 -0.60 -7.20
C LEU A 289 9.36 -0.76 -6.38
N ALA A 290 9.27 -1.14 -5.11
CA ALA A 290 10.43 -1.33 -4.23
C ALA A 290 11.32 -2.50 -4.66
N ASN A 291 10.73 -3.57 -5.21
CA ASN A 291 11.45 -4.74 -5.73
C ASN A 291 12.01 -4.52 -7.15
N GLY A 292 11.82 -3.35 -7.75
CA GLY A 292 12.36 -2.99 -9.05
C GLY A 292 11.58 -3.60 -10.23
N PHE A 293 10.33 -4.02 -10.04
CA PHE A 293 9.45 -4.37 -11.15
C PHE A 293 9.14 -3.14 -12.00
N THR A 294 8.84 -3.36 -13.26
CA THR A 294 8.38 -2.29 -14.14
C THR A 294 7.08 -1.68 -13.59
N TRP A 295 6.76 -0.48 -14.03
CA TRP A 295 5.50 0.19 -13.69
C TRP A 295 4.28 -0.69 -14.04
N ASP A 296 4.28 -1.26 -15.25
CA ASP A 296 3.24 -2.14 -15.75
C ASP A 296 3.06 -3.41 -14.89
N GLU A 297 4.15 -4.04 -14.50
CA GLU A 297 4.12 -5.20 -13.62
C GLU A 297 3.60 -4.82 -12.22
N SER A 298 4.04 -3.69 -11.68
CA SER A 298 3.63 -3.22 -10.36
C SER A 298 2.13 -2.90 -10.30
N VAL A 299 1.59 -2.20 -11.30
CA VAL A 299 0.14 -1.91 -11.41
C VAL A 299 -0.65 -3.21 -11.61
N THR A 300 -0.17 -4.12 -12.47
CA THR A 300 -0.80 -5.43 -12.68
C THR A 300 -0.88 -6.23 -11.40
N ARG A 301 0.20 -6.29 -10.61
CA ARG A 301 0.22 -6.96 -9.30
C ARG A 301 -0.78 -6.35 -8.34
N GLY A 302 -0.86 -5.01 -8.27
CA GLY A 302 -1.85 -4.30 -7.45
C GLY A 302 -3.28 -4.71 -7.80
N ILE A 303 -3.65 -4.68 -9.08
CA ILE A 303 -4.99 -5.06 -9.57
C ILE A 303 -5.33 -6.50 -9.18
N HIS A 304 -4.41 -7.45 -9.41
CA HIS A 304 -4.66 -8.85 -9.11
C HIS A 304 -4.70 -9.13 -7.60
N ALA A 305 -3.89 -8.40 -6.82
CA ALA A 305 -3.94 -8.51 -5.36
C ALA A 305 -5.27 -7.98 -4.78
N GLY A 306 -5.77 -6.85 -5.28
CA GLY A 306 -7.09 -6.34 -4.92
C GLY A 306 -8.22 -7.33 -5.29
N ALA A 307 -8.15 -7.93 -6.48
CA ALA A 307 -9.11 -8.93 -6.92
C ALA A 307 -9.05 -10.23 -6.08
N LEU A 308 -7.86 -10.69 -5.65
CA LEU A 308 -7.73 -11.82 -4.74
C LEU A 308 -8.26 -11.48 -3.35
N ALA A 309 -7.98 -10.29 -2.83
CA ALA A 309 -8.42 -9.89 -1.49
C ALA A 309 -9.94 -9.99 -1.35
N VAL A 310 -10.70 -9.59 -2.36
CA VAL A 310 -12.18 -9.63 -2.28
C VAL A 310 -12.78 -11.04 -2.27
N THR A 311 -11.98 -12.08 -2.50
CA THR A 311 -12.42 -13.50 -2.44
C THR A 311 -12.32 -14.09 -1.03
N VAL A 312 -11.77 -13.36 -0.06
CA VAL A 312 -11.55 -13.82 1.32
C VAL A 312 -12.13 -12.80 2.28
N ALA A 313 -12.86 -13.25 3.30
CA ALA A 313 -13.45 -12.36 4.30
C ALA A 313 -12.40 -11.73 5.23
N GLY A 314 -12.64 -10.47 5.59
CA GLY A 314 -11.87 -9.68 6.54
C GLY A 314 -10.76 -8.85 5.91
N ALA A 315 -10.15 -7.94 6.70
CA ALA A 315 -9.14 -6.99 6.24
C ALA A 315 -7.75 -7.64 6.12
N SER A 316 -6.98 -7.68 7.22
CA SER A 316 -5.62 -8.23 7.23
C SER A 316 -5.53 -9.71 6.85
N THR A 317 -6.63 -10.47 7.04
CA THR A 317 -6.73 -11.90 6.69
C THR A 317 -6.84 -12.15 5.19
N SER A 318 -7.43 -11.22 4.43
CA SER A 318 -7.66 -11.34 2.99
C SER A 318 -6.43 -11.03 2.13
N LEU A 319 -5.43 -10.35 2.68
CA LEU A 319 -4.27 -9.88 1.93
C LEU A 319 -3.44 -11.05 1.36
N PRO A 320 -3.26 -11.14 0.02
CA PRO A 320 -2.60 -12.28 -0.62
C PRO A 320 -1.08 -12.26 -0.44
N THR A 321 -0.45 -13.43 -0.58
CA THR A 321 1.01 -13.56 -0.69
C THR A 321 1.50 -13.34 -2.12
N ALA A 322 2.80 -13.08 -2.29
CA ALA A 322 3.44 -12.96 -3.60
C ALA A 322 3.15 -14.17 -4.49
N ASP A 323 3.32 -15.39 -3.95
CA ASP A 323 3.08 -16.63 -4.70
C ASP A 323 1.63 -16.77 -5.16
N ALA A 324 0.66 -16.34 -4.32
CA ALA A 324 -0.76 -16.36 -4.69
C ALA A 324 -1.06 -15.37 -5.83
N VAL A 325 -0.48 -14.17 -5.78
CA VAL A 325 -0.63 -13.16 -6.85
C VAL A 325 0.02 -13.67 -8.14
N ASP A 326 1.23 -14.24 -8.09
CA ASP A 326 1.93 -14.78 -9.26
C ASP A 326 1.16 -15.93 -9.91
N ALA A 327 0.66 -16.86 -9.10
CA ALA A 327 -0.16 -17.97 -9.59
C ALA A 327 -1.45 -17.48 -10.27
N PHE A 328 -2.09 -16.46 -9.68
CA PHE A 328 -3.34 -15.90 -10.20
C PHE A 328 -3.11 -15.15 -11.52
N ILE A 329 -2.06 -14.33 -11.62
CA ILE A 329 -1.66 -13.66 -12.87
C ILE A 329 -1.41 -14.71 -13.98
N GLY A 330 -0.70 -15.79 -13.65
CA GLY A 330 -0.46 -16.91 -14.59
C GLY A 330 -1.74 -17.55 -15.09
N ALA A 331 -2.69 -17.85 -14.18
CA ALA A 331 -3.98 -18.45 -14.53
C ALA A 331 -4.80 -17.55 -15.47
N VAL A 332 -4.94 -16.25 -15.13
CA VAL A 332 -5.68 -15.27 -15.94
C VAL A 332 -5.08 -15.12 -17.35
N ASN A 333 -3.75 -15.13 -17.48
CA ASN A 333 -3.09 -15.05 -18.77
C ASN A 333 -3.36 -16.28 -19.64
N HIS A 334 -3.31 -17.49 -19.06
CA HIS A 334 -3.63 -18.74 -19.78
C HIS A 334 -5.08 -18.77 -20.28
N GLU A 335 -6.05 -18.30 -19.47
CA GLU A 335 -7.45 -18.23 -19.89
C GLU A 335 -7.65 -17.26 -21.06
N ARG A 336 -6.98 -16.11 -21.04
CA ARG A 336 -7.02 -15.14 -22.14
C ARG A 336 -6.45 -15.70 -23.43
N GLU A 337 -5.31 -16.40 -23.38
CA GLU A 337 -4.71 -17.05 -24.53
C GLU A 337 -5.64 -18.14 -25.10
N ALA A 338 -6.23 -18.98 -24.25
CA ALA A 338 -7.16 -20.02 -24.65
C ALA A 338 -8.45 -19.47 -25.29
N SER A 339 -8.92 -18.30 -24.89
CA SER A 339 -10.12 -17.66 -25.44
C SER A 339 -9.89 -16.99 -26.80
N HIS A 340 -8.63 -16.78 -27.19
CA HIS A 340 -8.22 -16.18 -28.47
C HIS A 340 -7.70 -17.20 -29.50
N ALA A 341 -7.57 -18.47 -29.11
CA ALA A 341 -7.13 -19.59 -29.95
C ALA A 341 -8.33 -20.38 -30.52
#